data_fd475b8c93bf9ec8ecd1fcbfa0983f3b
#
_entry.id   fd475b8c93bf9ec8ecd1fcbfa0983f3b
#
_cell.length_a   1.000
_cell.length_b   1.000
_cell.length_c   1.000
_cell.angle_alpha   90.00
_cell.angle_beta   90.00
_cell.angle_gamma   90.00
#
_symmetry.space_group_name_H-M   'P 1'
#
loop_
_entity.id
_entity.type
_entity.pdbx_description
1 polymer ?
#
loop_
_entity_poly.entity_id
_entity_poly.type
_entity_poly.pdbx_seq_one_letter_code
_entity_poly.pdbx_strand_id
1 'polypeptide(L)'
;MHSSPSRSRRRALLRVAAVAAAPLTGGIALSVRAAGTDVSGVTLVLGDQAGGLRALAEAARVLDGVPYRFRWANFQGAAPLFEAHRAGAIDLAPAGDLPVLTAALGDPALRIVATRVGSPTSLGIVVQPDSPVRTVADLKGRTVVVSSARGSISQYQLYGALREHGLAPTDVDVRFVLPVDAFAAFEAKQIAIWATFDPYYGHVVRRGACVVRDGSGINSGLAFLTSPVDTLNDRAKRAALADVLARLTRAGQWALSHPADYASVYASLTRLPPDAAADIVRRAALAQRSVSRADIDVLQRVADRAAADAILPKRVDVASIAIPNVSAT
;
A
#
# COMPACT_ATOMS: atom_id res chain seq x y z
N MET A 1 0.73 86.46 -8.23
CA MET A 1 1.39 87.33 -7.25
C MET A 1 2.52 86.51 -6.64
N HIS A 2 3.68 86.91 -7.02
CA HIS A 2 4.89 87.22 -6.24
C HIS A 2 5.43 86.05 -5.43
N SER A 3 6.65 85.67 -5.43
CA SER A 3 7.88 85.99 -6.13
C SER A 3 8.99 85.15 -5.50
N SER A 4 9.87 84.64 -6.29
CA SER A 4 11.29 84.28 -5.87
C SER A 4 11.97 85.51 -5.28
N PRO A 5 13.23 85.47 -4.79
CA PRO A 5 14.33 84.52 -5.05
C PRO A 5 15.41 84.37 -3.93
N SER A 6 16.36 83.54 -4.18
CA SER A 6 17.81 83.80 -4.29
C SER A 6 18.78 83.45 -3.19
N ARG A 7 19.83 82.82 -3.68
CA ARG A 7 21.28 83.01 -3.51
C ARG A 7 21.96 82.39 -2.32
N SER A 8 22.68 81.34 -2.58
CA SER A 8 24.11 81.26 -2.84
C SER A 8 25.02 81.65 -1.65
N ARG A 9 25.91 80.72 -1.26
CA ARG A 9 27.37 81.01 -1.18
C ARG A 9 28.19 79.72 -0.93
N ARG A 10 29.16 79.56 -1.79
CA ARG A 10 30.27 78.63 -1.79
C ARG A 10 31.15 78.78 -0.54
N ARG A 11 31.78 77.66 -0.13
CA ARG A 11 33.19 77.52 0.36
C ARG A 11 33.40 76.00 0.51
N ALA A 12 34.15 75.39 -0.20
CA ALA A 12 35.53 75.14 -0.52
C ALA A 12 36.27 74.39 0.60
N LEU A 13 36.74 73.18 0.22
CA LEU A 13 37.99 72.48 0.59
C LEU A 13 38.16 72.01 2.05
N LEU A 14 38.23 70.67 2.21
CA LEU A 14 39.49 70.01 2.63
C LEU A 14 39.40 68.52 2.45
N ARG A 15 40.27 67.96 1.58
CA ARG A 15 40.48 66.55 1.40
C ARG A 15 41.27 66.00 2.59
N VAL A 16 40.72 64.99 3.29
CA VAL A 16 41.54 64.10 4.12
C VAL A 16 41.26 62.72 3.62
N ALA A 17 42.23 62.10 2.99
CA ALA A 17 42.21 60.68 2.57
C ALA A 17 42.50 59.86 3.84
N ALA A 18 41.48 59.14 4.32
CA ALA A 18 41.63 58.04 5.28
C ALA A 18 41.60 56.73 4.53
N VAL A 19 42.77 56.12 4.37
CA VAL A 19 42.90 54.73 3.92
C VAL A 19 42.45 53.86 5.06
N ALA A 20 41.20 53.31 4.93
CA ALA A 20 40.71 52.25 5.82
C ALA A 20 41.03 50.89 5.20
N ALA A 21 42.02 50.21 5.78
CA ALA A 21 42.30 48.81 5.50
C ALA A 21 41.13 47.96 5.96
N ALA A 22 40.37 47.33 5.02
CA ALA A 22 39.39 46.35 5.32
C ALA A 22 40.09 45.00 5.60
N PRO A 23 39.81 44.30 6.69
CA PRO A 23 40.26 42.92 6.88
C PRO A 23 39.45 42.01 5.95
N LEU A 24 40.11 41.38 5.00
CA LEU A 24 39.61 40.22 4.24
C LEU A 24 39.48 39.04 5.23
N THR A 25 38.39 38.97 5.96
CA THR A 25 37.96 37.74 6.60
C THR A 25 37.22 36.89 5.54
N GLY A 26 38.00 36.12 4.79
CA GLY A 26 37.48 35.04 3.97
C GLY A 26 36.81 34.03 4.89
N GLY A 27 35.51 34.20 5.15
CA GLY A 27 34.68 33.20 5.78
C GLY A 27 34.56 32.00 4.81
N ILE A 28 35.37 30.96 5.05
CA ILE A 28 35.12 29.65 4.47
C ILE A 28 33.78 29.20 5.05
N ALA A 29 32.70 29.40 4.31
CA ALA A 29 31.42 28.75 4.57
C ALA A 29 31.65 27.25 4.38
N LEU A 30 32.03 26.56 5.44
CA LEU A 30 31.95 25.12 5.53
C LEU A 30 30.47 24.78 5.39
N SER A 31 30.03 24.47 4.16
CA SER A 31 28.77 23.81 3.90
C SER A 31 28.84 22.47 4.63
N VAL A 32 28.37 22.42 5.85
CA VAL A 32 28.09 21.16 6.55
C VAL A 32 27.00 20.50 5.77
N ARG A 33 27.42 19.74 4.75
CA ARG A 33 26.56 18.78 4.09
C ARG A 33 26.25 17.77 5.17
N ALA A 34 25.01 17.77 5.68
CA ALA A 34 24.55 16.75 6.61
C ALA A 34 24.93 15.40 6.00
N ALA A 35 25.87 14.71 6.62
CA ALA A 35 26.31 13.40 6.14
C ALA A 35 25.09 12.48 6.20
N GLY A 36 24.54 12.16 5.03
CA GLY A 36 23.44 11.21 4.92
C GLY A 36 23.87 9.89 5.55
N THR A 37 22.95 9.18 6.16
CA THR A 37 23.21 7.85 6.71
C THR A 37 23.78 6.96 5.61
N ASP A 38 24.94 6.33 5.84
CA ASP A 38 25.49 5.34 4.91
C ASP A 38 24.57 4.10 4.89
N VAL A 39 24.06 3.78 3.70
CA VAL A 39 23.16 2.64 3.46
C VAL A 39 23.80 1.57 2.58
N SER A 40 25.06 1.72 2.16
CA SER A 40 25.74 0.84 1.22
C SER A 40 25.84 -0.62 1.70
N GLY A 41 25.93 -0.82 3.02
CA GLY A 41 25.95 -2.12 3.67
C GLY A 41 24.56 -2.76 3.88
N VAL A 42 23.47 -2.00 3.65
CA VAL A 42 22.11 -2.48 3.93
C VAL A 42 21.67 -3.49 2.87
N THR A 43 20.93 -4.50 3.33
CA THR A 43 20.12 -5.38 2.46
C THR A 43 18.69 -5.36 2.98
N LEU A 44 17.72 -4.92 2.14
CA LEU A 44 16.30 -4.97 2.44
C LEU A 44 15.64 -6.18 1.77
N VAL A 45 14.73 -6.82 2.48
CA VAL A 45 13.87 -7.87 1.93
C VAL A 45 12.47 -7.29 1.75
N LEU A 46 12.07 -7.13 0.49
CA LEU A 46 10.80 -6.54 0.09
C LEU A 46 9.79 -7.66 -0.16
N GLY A 47 8.77 -7.74 0.69
CA GLY A 47 7.65 -8.67 0.51
C GLY A 47 6.79 -8.26 -0.68
N ASP A 48 6.26 -9.24 -1.37
CA ASP A 48 5.32 -9.04 -2.48
C ASP A 48 4.21 -10.08 -2.46
N GLN A 49 3.03 -9.69 -2.93
CA GLN A 49 1.91 -10.61 -3.12
C GLN A 49 1.50 -10.62 -4.58
N ALA A 50 1.49 -11.81 -5.20
CA ALA A 50 1.03 -12.01 -6.57
C ALA A 50 1.66 -11.04 -7.60
N GLY A 51 2.91 -10.64 -7.38
CA GLY A 51 3.66 -9.79 -8.30
C GLY A 51 3.29 -8.30 -8.25
N GLY A 52 2.37 -7.87 -7.39
CA GLY A 52 1.76 -6.54 -7.48
C GLY A 52 2.70 -5.37 -7.19
N LEU A 53 3.43 -5.42 -6.09
CA LEU A 53 4.37 -4.35 -5.72
C LEU A 53 5.65 -4.44 -6.56
N ARG A 54 6.12 -5.67 -6.80
CA ARG A 54 7.30 -5.95 -7.62
C ARG A 54 7.12 -5.46 -9.05
N ALA A 55 6.02 -5.80 -9.70
CA ALA A 55 5.74 -5.36 -11.07
C ALA A 55 5.71 -3.83 -11.18
N LEU A 56 5.12 -3.14 -10.20
CA LEU A 56 5.09 -1.69 -10.15
C LEU A 56 6.50 -1.10 -10.08
N ALA A 57 7.34 -1.61 -9.18
CA ALA A 57 8.70 -1.13 -9.00
C ALA A 57 9.58 -1.40 -10.22
N GLU A 58 9.46 -2.60 -10.84
CA GLU A 58 10.22 -3.00 -12.03
C GLU A 58 9.78 -2.23 -13.28
N ALA A 59 8.46 -2.06 -13.50
CA ALA A 59 7.95 -1.30 -14.64
C ALA A 59 8.42 0.16 -14.63
N ALA A 60 8.35 0.80 -13.48
CA ALA A 60 8.79 2.18 -13.31
C ALA A 60 10.32 2.31 -13.11
N ARG A 61 11.05 1.20 -13.01
CA ARG A 61 12.51 1.14 -12.81
C ARG A 61 13.01 1.97 -11.62
N VAL A 62 12.18 2.16 -10.61
CA VAL A 62 12.46 3.09 -9.52
C VAL A 62 13.52 2.60 -8.53
N LEU A 63 13.82 1.31 -8.55
CA LEU A 63 14.88 0.73 -7.69
C LEU A 63 16.20 0.53 -8.43
N ASP A 64 16.30 0.96 -9.70
CA ASP A 64 17.57 0.91 -10.43
C ASP A 64 18.59 1.87 -9.78
N GLY A 65 19.82 1.41 -9.61
CA GLY A 65 20.94 2.21 -9.12
C GLY A 65 20.83 2.68 -7.66
N VAL A 66 20.00 2.05 -6.83
CA VAL A 66 19.96 2.34 -5.40
C VAL A 66 21.28 2.00 -4.71
N PRO A 67 21.70 2.76 -3.67
CA PRO A 67 22.99 2.57 -3.01
C PRO A 67 23.00 1.43 -1.96
N TYR A 68 21.93 0.68 -1.84
CA TYR A 68 21.77 -0.50 -0.96
C TYR A 68 21.37 -1.71 -1.77
N ARG A 69 21.47 -2.91 -1.18
CA ARG A 69 20.96 -4.15 -1.79
C ARG A 69 19.52 -4.40 -1.38
N PHE A 70 18.76 -5.01 -2.27
CA PHE A 70 17.42 -5.50 -1.96
C PHE A 70 17.15 -6.84 -2.67
N ARG A 71 16.18 -7.58 -2.16
CA ARG A 71 15.62 -8.75 -2.81
C ARG A 71 14.11 -8.82 -2.61
N TRP A 72 13.42 -9.38 -3.58
CA TRP A 72 12.00 -9.66 -3.46
C TRP A 72 11.75 -11.02 -2.81
N ALA A 73 10.74 -11.09 -1.94
CA ALA A 73 10.20 -12.32 -1.38
C ALA A 73 8.71 -12.39 -1.74
N ASN A 74 8.32 -13.36 -2.58
CA ASN A 74 6.96 -13.47 -3.10
C ASN A 74 6.13 -14.45 -2.26
N PHE A 75 4.87 -14.07 -1.98
CA PHE A 75 3.94 -14.83 -1.15
C PHE A 75 2.59 -14.98 -1.85
N GLN A 76 1.91 -16.09 -1.61
CA GLN A 76 0.60 -16.40 -2.18
C GLN A 76 -0.58 -15.82 -1.38
N GLY A 77 -0.36 -14.78 -0.60
CA GLY A 77 -1.37 -14.12 0.21
C GLY A 77 -0.79 -13.51 1.47
N ALA A 78 -1.62 -12.81 2.23
CA ALA A 78 -1.19 -12.07 3.40
C ALA A 78 -0.76 -12.96 4.57
N ALA A 79 -1.39 -14.14 4.76
CA ALA A 79 -1.07 -14.99 5.91
C ALA A 79 0.40 -15.44 5.91
N PRO A 80 0.94 -16.10 4.86
CA PRO A 80 2.36 -16.47 4.83
C PRO A 80 3.30 -15.25 4.78
N LEU A 81 2.87 -14.12 4.20
CA LEU A 81 3.63 -12.88 4.21
C LEU A 81 3.85 -12.37 5.65
N PHE A 82 2.79 -12.34 6.47
CA PHE A 82 2.89 -11.86 7.84
C PHE A 82 3.55 -12.85 8.79
N GLU A 83 3.54 -14.15 8.50
CA GLU A 83 4.41 -15.10 9.21
C GLU A 83 5.90 -14.78 8.98
N ALA A 84 6.28 -14.48 7.73
CA ALA A 84 7.65 -14.06 7.41
C ALA A 84 7.99 -12.69 8.03
N HIS A 85 7.01 -11.75 8.09
CA HIS A 85 7.17 -10.46 8.74
C HIS A 85 7.44 -10.62 10.24
N ARG A 86 6.63 -11.40 10.94
CA ARG A 86 6.78 -11.69 12.37
C ARG A 86 8.10 -12.40 12.69
N ALA A 87 8.58 -13.24 11.77
CA ALA A 87 9.89 -13.90 11.89
C ALA A 87 11.09 -12.98 11.58
N GLY A 88 10.86 -11.68 11.26
CA GLY A 88 11.92 -10.75 10.86
C GLY A 88 12.57 -11.08 9.51
N ALA A 89 11.94 -11.93 8.70
CA ALA A 89 12.49 -12.38 7.41
C ALA A 89 12.26 -11.37 6.26
N ILE A 90 11.39 -10.37 6.46
CA ILE A 90 11.10 -9.31 5.49
C ILE A 90 11.06 -7.95 6.19
N ASP A 91 11.51 -6.91 5.48
CA ASP A 91 11.59 -5.53 5.97
C ASP A 91 10.39 -4.67 5.55
N LEU A 92 9.67 -5.06 4.50
CA LEU A 92 8.49 -4.37 3.97
C LEU A 92 7.44 -5.39 3.53
N ALA A 93 6.19 -5.22 3.98
CA ALA A 93 5.08 -6.11 3.64
C ALA A 93 3.87 -5.30 3.14
N PRO A 94 3.40 -5.52 1.88
CA PRO A 94 2.15 -4.95 1.37
C PRO A 94 0.96 -5.84 1.74
N ALA A 95 -0.14 -5.25 2.25
CA ALA A 95 -1.39 -5.97 2.43
C ALA A 95 -2.60 -5.03 2.45
N GLY A 96 -3.80 -5.58 2.26
CA GLY A 96 -5.05 -4.89 2.48
C GLY A 96 -5.30 -4.55 3.95
N ASP A 97 -6.34 -3.81 4.21
CA ASP A 97 -6.73 -3.30 5.53
C ASP A 97 -6.90 -4.41 6.59
N LEU A 98 -7.81 -5.34 6.38
CA LEU A 98 -8.08 -6.39 7.39
C LEU A 98 -6.89 -7.33 7.63
N PRO A 99 -6.15 -7.82 6.64
CA PRO A 99 -4.93 -8.62 6.87
C PRO A 99 -3.89 -7.93 7.75
N VAL A 100 -3.70 -6.62 7.60
CA VAL A 100 -2.79 -5.83 8.48
C VAL A 100 -3.30 -5.83 9.91
N LEU A 101 -4.60 -5.63 10.12
CA LEU A 101 -5.21 -5.67 11.45
C LEU A 101 -5.11 -7.06 12.10
N THR A 102 -5.33 -8.10 11.30
CA THR A 102 -5.19 -9.49 11.75
C THR A 102 -3.76 -9.79 12.18
N ALA A 103 -2.78 -9.36 11.39
CA ALA A 103 -1.37 -9.54 11.71
C ALA A 103 -0.95 -8.77 12.97
N ALA A 104 -1.43 -7.53 13.14
CA ALA A 104 -1.13 -6.69 14.29
C ALA A 104 -1.57 -7.31 15.65
N LEU A 105 -2.56 -8.19 15.62
CA LEU A 105 -3.00 -8.91 16.84
C LEU A 105 -1.97 -9.93 17.34
N GLY A 106 -1.17 -10.50 16.45
CA GLY A 106 -0.16 -11.51 16.75
C GLY A 106 1.29 -11.00 16.61
N ASP A 107 1.48 -9.77 16.15
CA ASP A 107 2.80 -9.18 15.90
C ASP A 107 2.89 -7.76 16.51
N PRO A 108 3.36 -7.63 17.76
CA PRO A 108 3.52 -6.32 18.42
C PRO A 108 4.59 -5.45 17.76
N ALA A 109 5.46 -6.03 16.92
CA ALA A 109 6.50 -5.31 16.20
C ALA A 109 6.01 -4.68 14.89
N LEU A 110 4.81 -5.03 14.40
CA LEU A 110 4.26 -4.51 13.17
C LEU A 110 3.98 -3.00 13.26
N ARG A 111 4.46 -2.25 12.26
CA ARG A 111 4.14 -0.83 12.08
C ARG A 111 3.65 -0.56 10.66
N ILE A 112 2.59 0.22 10.54
CA ILE A 112 2.10 0.74 9.25
C ILE A 112 2.94 1.96 8.88
N VAL A 113 3.60 1.93 7.72
CA VAL A 113 4.55 2.95 7.29
C VAL A 113 4.10 3.74 6.05
N ALA A 114 3.13 3.24 5.32
CA ALA A 114 2.51 3.97 4.19
C ALA A 114 1.10 3.45 3.90
N THR A 115 0.27 4.33 3.34
CA THR A 115 -1.05 4.00 2.79
C THR A 115 -0.98 3.96 1.27
N ARG A 116 -1.64 2.98 0.67
CA ARG A 116 -1.86 2.85 -0.77
C ARG A 116 -3.36 2.87 -1.05
N VAL A 117 -3.77 3.61 -2.06
CA VAL A 117 -5.18 3.76 -2.43
C VAL A 117 -5.43 3.02 -3.74
N GLY A 118 -6.33 2.08 -3.70
CA GLY A 118 -6.81 1.30 -4.83
C GLY A 118 -8.32 1.36 -4.96
N SER A 119 -8.87 0.41 -5.69
CA SER A 119 -10.31 0.31 -5.88
C SER A 119 -10.93 -0.73 -4.94
N PRO A 120 -12.04 -0.42 -4.26
CA PRO A 120 -12.81 -1.42 -3.51
C PRO A 120 -13.40 -2.50 -4.43
N THR A 121 -13.46 -2.27 -5.75
CA THR A 121 -13.94 -3.26 -6.74
C THR A 121 -12.88 -4.27 -7.19
N SER A 122 -11.71 -4.29 -6.54
CA SER A 122 -10.65 -5.28 -6.81
C SER A 122 -10.90 -6.64 -6.18
N LEU A 123 -12.06 -6.84 -5.60
CA LEU A 123 -12.48 -8.09 -4.95
C LEU A 123 -13.99 -8.23 -4.99
N GLY A 124 -14.47 -9.46 -4.79
CA GLY A 124 -15.90 -9.73 -4.81
C GLY A 124 -16.23 -11.20 -4.56
N ILE A 125 -17.51 -11.49 -4.58
CA ILE A 125 -18.08 -12.83 -4.55
C ILE A 125 -18.47 -13.19 -5.98
N VAL A 126 -17.91 -14.27 -6.50
CA VAL A 126 -18.15 -14.76 -7.86
C VAL A 126 -18.72 -16.17 -7.83
N VAL A 127 -19.45 -16.50 -8.89
CA VAL A 127 -20.03 -17.83 -9.11
C VAL A 127 -19.75 -18.31 -10.53
N GLN A 128 -19.87 -19.60 -10.76
CA GLN A 128 -19.78 -20.18 -12.10
C GLN A 128 -20.81 -19.53 -13.06
N PRO A 129 -20.54 -19.44 -14.37
CA PRO A 129 -21.45 -18.81 -15.35
C PRO A 129 -22.85 -19.41 -15.36
N ASP A 130 -22.95 -20.72 -15.17
CA ASP A 130 -24.16 -21.53 -15.15
C ASP A 130 -24.78 -21.66 -13.75
N SER A 131 -24.23 -21.00 -12.73
CA SER A 131 -24.76 -21.06 -11.37
C SER A 131 -26.20 -20.55 -11.28
N PRO A 132 -27.08 -21.18 -10.47
CA PRO A 132 -28.38 -20.61 -10.15
C PRO A 132 -28.31 -19.41 -9.17
N VAL A 133 -27.17 -19.20 -8.51
CA VAL A 133 -26.97 -18.10 -7.59
C VAL A 133 -26.82 -16.81 -8.37
N ARG A 134 -27.62 -15.79 -8.04
CA ARG A 134 -27.58 -14.45 -8.69
C ARG A 134 -27.48 -13.32 -7.69
N THR A 135 -27.91 -13.53 -6.46
CA THR A 135 -27.94 -12.54 -5.39
C THR A 135 -27.25 -13.05 -4.14
N VAL A 136 -26.92 -12.15 -3.22
CA VAL A 136 -26.36 -12.53 -1.92
C VAL A 136 -27.34 -13.37 -1.09
N ALA A 137 -28.65 -13.14 -1.25
CA ALA A 137 -29.67 -13.92 -0.56
C ALA A 137 -29.63 -15.42 -0.95
N ASP A 138 -29.24 -15.72 -2.19
CA ASP A 138 -29.13 -17.11 -2.69
C ASP A 138 -27.93 -17.86 -2.06
N LEU A 139 -27.06 -17.19 -1.31
CA LEU A 139 -25.93 -17.81 -0.61
C LEU A 139 -26.38 -18.62 0.62
N LYS A 140 -27.59 -18.36 1.14
CA LYS A 140 -28.09 -19.04 2.34
C LYS A 140 -28.07 -20.57 2.18
N GLY A 141 -27.49 -21.26 3.18
CA GLY A 141 -27.34 -22.71 3.21
C GLY A 141 -26.27 -23.26 2.26
N ARG A 142 -25.51 -22.41 1.58
CA ARG A 142 -24.50 -22.85 0.61
C ARG A 142 -23.08 -22.76 1.18
N THR A 143 -22.19 -23.57 0.59
CA THR A 143 -20.74 -23.45 0.85
C THR A 143 -20.18 -22.31 0.04
N VAL A 144 -19.49 -21.39 0.71
CA VAL A 144 -18.75 -20.28 0.10
C VAL A 144 -17.26 -20.47 0.40
N VAL A 145 -16.46 -20.64 -0.64
CA VAL A 145 -15.00 -20.66 -0.49
C VAL A 145 -14.50 -19.22 -0.36
N VAL A 146 -13.63 -18.99 0.60
CA VAL A 146 -13.05 -17.68 0.91
C VAL A 146 -11.55 -17.75 0.69
N SER A 147 -11.02 -16.85 -0.14
CA SER A 147 -9.59 -16.75 -0.37
C SER A 147 -8.83 -16.33 0.87
N SER A 148 -7.80 -17.04 1.12
CA SER A 148 -6.71 -17.10 2.04
C SER A 148 -7.11 -17.77 3.35
N ALA A 149 -7.16 -17.03 4.46
CA ALA A 149 -7.37 -17.57 5.80
C ALA A 149 -8.40 -16.73 6.55
N ARG A 150 -8.70 -17.09 7.78
CA ARG A 150 -9.48 -16.25 8.69
C ARG A 150 -8.79 -14.89 8.84
N GLY A 151 -9.57 -13.81 8.89
CA GLY A 151 -9.07 -12.45 8.92
C GLY A 151 -8.60 -11.94 7.54
N SER A 152 -8.99 -12.61 6.44
CA SER A 152 -8.71 -12.14 5.09
C SER A 152 -9.70 -11.06 4.64
N ILE A 153 -9.28 -10.26 3.67
CA ILE A 153 -10.15 -9.24 3.06
C ILE A 153 -11.37 -9.87 2.38
N SER A 154 -11.24 -11.10 1.84
CA SER A 154 -12.36 -11.83 1.23
C SER A 154 -13.40 -12.31 2.25
N GLN A 155 -12.98 -12.62 3.49
CA GLN A 155 -13.91 -12.91 4.58
C GLN A 155 -14.69 -11.66 4.98
N TYR A 156 -14.01 -10.52 5.08
CA TYR A 156 -14.63 -9.24 5.41
C TYR A 156 -15.66 -8.85 4.34
N GLN A 157 -15.30 -9.03 3.06
CA GLN A 157 -16.20 -8.82 1.92
C GLN A 157 -17.46 -9.70 2.04
N LEU A 158 -17.30 -11.01 2.26
CA LEU A 158 -18.42 -11.94 2.39
C LEU A 158 -19.33 -11.53 3.56
N TYR A 159 -18.77 -11.28 4.74
CA TYR A 159 -19.58 -10.94 5.92
C TYR A 159 -20.27 -9.58 5.76
N GLY A 160 -19.62 -8.62 5.09
CA GLY A 160 -20.23 -7.35 4.72
C GLY A 160 -21.43 -7.54 3.79
N ALA A 161 -21.27 -8.35 2.73
CA ALA A 161 -22.33 -8.66 1.79
C ALA A 161 -23.52 -9.38 2.45
N LEU A 162 -23.24 -10.38 3.30
CA LEU A 162 -24.29 -11.09 4.05
C LEU A 162 -25.09 -10.12 4.93
N ARG A 163 -24.41 -9.24 5.66
CA ARG A 163 -25.05 -8.24 6.55
C ARG A 163 -25.95 -7.27 5.78
N GLU A 164 -25.52 -6.79 4.60
CA GLU A 164 -26.35 -5.93 3.74
C GLU A 164 -27.71 -6.57 3.38
N HIS A 165 -27.78 -7.91 3.42
CA HIS A 165 -28.97 -8.68 3.09
C HIS A 165 -29.62 -9.36 4.30
N GLY A 166 -29.26 -8.94 5.52
CA GLY A 166 -29.85 -9.48 6.76
C GLY A 166 -29.45 -10.93 7.07
N LEU A 167 -28.39 -11.45 6.44
CA LEU A 167 -27.85 -12.79 6.68
C LEU A 167 -26.72 -12.74 7.72
N ALA A 168 -26.69 -13.77 8.58
CA ALA A 168 -25.60 -14.00 9.49
C ALA A 168 -24.47 -14.83 8.83
N PRO A 169 -23.21 -14.73 9.29
CA PRO A 169 -22.15 -15.62 8.83
C PRO A 169 -22.44 -17.12 8.98
N THR A 170 -23.30 -17.49 9.95
CA THR A 170 -23.75 -18.87 10.19
C THR A 170 -24.81 -19.35 9.18
N ASP A 171 -25.36 -18.47 8.37
CA ASP A 171 -26.27 -18.84 7.30
C ASP A 171 -25.57 -19.45 6.07
N VAL A 172 -24.23 -19.46 6.05
CA VAL A 172 -23.39 -20.04 4.99
C VAL A 172 -22.30 -20.95 5.59
N ASP A 173 -21.88 -21.97 4.82
CA ASP A 173 -20.73 -22.80 5.18
C ASP A 173 -19.45 -22.19 4.60
N VAL A 174 -18.62 -21.55 5.44
CA VAL A 174 -17.40 -20.86 5.00
C VAL A 174 -16.21 -21.82 5.00
N ARG A 175 -15.55 -21.95 3.85
CA ARG A 175 -14.33 -22.74 3.66
C ARG A 175 -13.18 -21.86 3.24
N PHE A 176 -12.06 -21.91 3.98
CA PHE A 176 -10.85 -21.14 3.67
C PHE A 176 -9.89 -21.98 2.84
N VAL A 177 -9.46 -21.43 1.70
CA VAL A 177 -8.54 -22.08 0.75
C VAL A 177 -7.53 -21.04 0.25
N LEU A 178 -6.26 -21.42 0.11
CA LEU A 178 -5.24 -20.54 -0.46
C LEU A 178 -5.65 -20.07 -1.87
N PRO A 179 -5.36 -18.82 -2.24
CA PRO A 179 -5.89 -18.24 -3.48
C PRO A 179 -5.54 -19.02 -4.75
N VAL A 180 -4.32 -19.57 -4.84
CA VAL A 180 -3.88 -20.35 -6.01
C VAL A 180 -4.65 -21.67 -6.11
N ASP A 181 -4.84 -22.36 -4.98
CA ASP A 181 -5.56 -23.63 -4.95
C ASP A 181 -7.07 -23.41 -5.21
N ALA A 182 -7.64 -22.36 -4.62
CA ALA A 182 -9.02 -21.98 -4.87
C ALA A 182 -9.24 -21.59 -6.35
N PHE A 183 -8.27 -20.91 -6.97
CA PHE A 183 -8.34 -20.58 -8.39
C PHE A 183 -8.36 -21.83 -9.27
N ALA A 184 -7.44 -22.77 -9.03
CA ALA A 184 -7.40 -24.03 -9.78
C ALA A 184 -8.70 -24.84 -9.61
N ALA A 185 -9.24 -24.91 -8.39
CA ALA A 185 -10.47 -25.61 -8.09
C ALA A 185 -11.72 -24.91 -8.69
N PHE A 186 -11.73 -23.57 -8.75
CA PHE A 186 -12.80 -22.82 -9.40
C PHE A 186 -12.80 -23.02 -10.92
N GLU A 187 -11.62 -22.97 -11.56
CA GLU A 187 -11.47 -23.26 -13.00
C GLU A 187 -11.89 -24.72 -13.34
N ALA A 188 -11.61 -25.67 -12.44
CA ALA A 188 -12.04 -27.05 -12.55
C ALA A 188 -13.53 -27.28 -12.18
N LYS A 189 -14.30 -26.22 -11.89
CA LYS A 189 -15.71 -26.26 -11.45
C LYS A 189 -15.94 -27.03 -10.15
N GLN A 190 -14.91 -27.24 -9.33
CA GLN A 190 -15.02 -27.88 -8.01
C GLN A 190 -15.49 -26.90 -6.94
N ILE A 191 -15.36 -25.61 -7.19
CA ILE A 191 -15.87 -24.51 -6.37
C ILE A 191 -16.99 -23.80 -7.14
N ALA A 192 -18.18 -23.74 -6.55
CA ALA A 192 -19.33 -23.08 -7.15
C ALA A 192 -19.42 -21.59 -6.81
N ILE A 193 -19.02 -21.20 -5.58
CA ILE A 193 -19.13 -19.86 -5.03
C ILE A 193 -17.79 -19.48 -4.37
N TRP A 194 -17.23 -18.36 -4.79
CA TRP A 194 -15.89 -17.95 -4.35
C TRP A 194 -15.82 -16.46 -3.98
N ALA A 195 -15.49 -16.14 -2.75
CA ALA A 195 -15.11 -14.80 -2.33
C ALA A 195 -13.60 -14.63 -2.50
N THR A 196 -13.19 -13.73 -3.41
CA THR A 196 -11.79 -13.59 -3.82
C THR A 196 -11.42 -12.16 -4.22
N PHE A 197 -10.17 -11.95 -4.56
CA PHE A 197 -9.57 -10.66 -4.90
C PHE A 197 -8.64 -10.78 -6.12
N ASP A 198 -8.25 -9.63 -6.69
CA ASP A 198 -7.30 -9.59 -7.80
C ASP A 198 -5.92 -10.17 -7.39
N PRO A 199 -5.25 -10.90 -8.30
CA PRO A 199 -5.56 -11.04 -9.72
C PRO A 199 -6.64 -12.09 -10.04
N TYR A 200 -6.97 -12.96 -9.11
CA TYR A 200 -7.87 -14.11 -9.34
C TYR A 200 -9.28 -13.66 -9.70
N TYR A 201 -9.80 -12.66 -8.98
CA TYR A 201 -11.13 -12.08 -9.23
C TYR A 201 -11.26 -11.58 -10.68
N GLY A 202 -10.38 -10.70 -11.11
CA GLY A 202 -10.42 -10.15 -12.47
C GLY A 202 -10.23 -11.23 -13.54
N HIS A 203 -9.38 -12.24 -13.26
CA HIS A 203 -9.16 -13.33 -14.19
C HIS A 203 -10.44 -14.16 -14.43
N VAL A 204 -11.11 -14.61 -13.36
CA VAL A 204 -12.32 -15.47 -13.53
C VAL A 204 -13.50 -14.68 -14.06
N VAL A 205 -13.66 -13.40 -13.70
CA VAL A 205 -14.71 -12.53 -14.25
C VAL A 205 -14.56 -12.38 -15.77
N ARG A 206 -13.34 -12.17 -16.27
CA ARG A 206 -13.09 -12.14 -17.73
C ARG A 206 -13.40 -13.47 -18.42
N ARG A 207 -13.30 -14.58 -17.72
CA ARG A 207 -13.66 -15.92 -18.25
C ARG A 207 -15.14 -16.27 -18.09
N GLY A 208 -15.97 -15.28 -17.70
CA GLY A 208 -17.41 -15.41 -17.65
C GLY A 208 -18.00 -15.72 -16.28
N ALA A 209 -17.19 -15.76 -15.20
CA ALA A 209 -17.75 -15.88 -13.86
C ALA A 209 -18.68 -14.68 -13.57
N CYS A 210 -19.86 -14.98 -12.97
CA CYS A 210 -20.82 -13.95 -12.61
C CYS A 210 -20.47 -13.33 -11.25
N VAL A 211 -20.48 -12.00 -11.17
CA VAL A 211 -20.28 -11.29 -9.91
C VAL A 211 -21.60 -11.19 -9.18
N VAL A 212 -21.66 -11.74 -7.97
CA VAL A 212 -22.81 -11.64 -7.06
C VAL A 212 -22.76 -10.32 -6.28
N ARG A 213 -21.59 -9.96 -5.77
CA ARG A 213 -21.38 -8.70 -5.04
C ARG A 213 -19.88 -8.33 -5.08
N ASP A 214 -19.55 -7.16 -5.57
CA ASP A 214 -18.19 -6.59 -5.48
C ASP A 214 -17.93 -5.91 -4.13
N GLY A 215 -16.75 -5.31 -3.97
CA GLY A 215 -16.35 -4.69 -2.71
C GLY A 215 -16.85 -3.28 -2.47
N SER A 216 -17.60 -2.68 -3.40
CA SER A 216 -18.09 -1.30 -3.28
C SER A 216 -18.93 -1.12 -2.02
N GLY A 217 -18.63 -0.08 -1.21
CA GLY A 217 -19.34 0.20 0.03
C GLY A 217 -19.03 -0.72 1.21
N ILE A 218 -18.34 -1.86 0.98
CA ILE A 218 -17.92 -2.79 2.04
C ILE A 218 -16.44 -2.58 2.37
N ASN A 219 -15.59 -2.62 1.36
CA ASN A 219 -14.13 -2.50 1.53
C ASN A 219 -13.68 -1.05 1.40
N SER A 220 -12.65 -0.69 2.15
CA SER A 220 -12.12 0.67 2.18
C SER A 220 -11.42 1.10 0.88
N GLY A 221 -10.98 0.15 0.06
CA GLY A 221 -10.09 0.40 -1.06
C GLY A 221 -8.66 0.76 -0.63
N LEU A 222 -8.37 0.72 0.68
CA LEU A 222 -7.03 0.98 1.20
C LEU A 222 -6.22 -0.30 1.31
N ALA A 223 -4.95 -0.16 1.01
CA ALA A 223 -3.90 -1.12 1.34
C ALA A 223 -2.77 -0.38 2.06
N PHE A 224 -1.95 -1.13 2.77
CA PHE A 224 -0.91 -0.57 3.60
C PHE A 224 0.43 -1.25 3.32
N LEU A 225 1.50 -0.51 3.53
CA LEU A 225 2.83 -1.05 3.67
C LEU A 225 3.17 -1.09 5.16
N THR A 226 3.68 -2.22 5.62
CA THR A 226 4.09 -2.42 7.00
C THR A 226 5.56 -2.77 7.07
N SER A 227 6.20 -2.47 8.20
CA SER A 227 7.60 -2.80 8.49
C SER A 227 7.73 -3.23 9.94
N PRO A 228 8.65 -4.17 10.25
CA PRO A 228 8.97 -4.51 11.63
C PRO A 228 9.63 -3.33 12.37
N VAL A 229 9.38 -3.23 13.65
CA VAL A 229 9.99 -2.19 14.51
C VAL A 229 11.52 -2.28 14.51
N ASP A 230 12.09 -3.47 14.37
CA ASP A 230 13.54 -3.67 14.31
C ASP A 230 14.16 -3.04 13.04
N THR A 231 13.50 -3.15 11.89
CA THR A 231 13.91 -2.43 10.67
C THR A 231 13.86 -0.90 10.87
N LEU A 232 12.88 -0.41 11.62
CA LEU A 232 12.71 1.02 11.89
C LEU A 232 13.70 1.55 12.93
N ASN A 233 14.14 0.71 13.87
CA ASN A 233 15.13 1.05 14.89
C ASN A 233 16.57 1.03 14.34
N ASP A 234 16.84 0.23 13.32
CA ASP A 234 18.12 0.27 12.60
C ASP A 234 18.17 1.52 11.70
N ARG A 235 19.03 2.46 12.06
CA ARG A 235 19.13 3.75 11.37
C ARG A 235 19.43 3.61 9.88
N ALA A 236 20.28 2.66 9.47
CA ALA A 236 20.65 2.48 8.08
C ALA A 236 19.51 1.79 7.30
N LYS A 237 18.90 0.75 7.86
CA LYS A 237 17.72 0.10 7.25
C LYS A 237 16.55 1.08 7.12
N ARG A 238 16.28 1.87 8.17
CA ARG A 238 15.21 2.90 8.13
C ARG A 238 15.44 3.92 7.03
N ALA A 239 16.67 4.41 6.86
CA ALA A 239 17.02 5.35 5.80
C ALA A 239 16.82 4.73 4.41
N ALA A 240 17.26 3.50 4.19
CA ALA A 240 17.02 2.75 2.95
C ALA A 240 15.52 2.49 2.71
N LEU A 241 14.77 2.13 3.74
CA LEU A 241 13.32 1.93 3.67
C LEU A 241 12.59 3.22 3.30
N ALA A 242 12.97 4.37 3.89
CA ALA A 242 12.39 5.67 3.55
C ALA A 242 12.63 6.03 2.06
N ASP A 243 13.81 5.72 1.51
CA ASP A 243 14.08 5.88 0.07
C ASP A 243 13.22 4.93 -0.77
N VAL A 244 13.09 3.64 -0.38
CA VAL A 244 12.18 2.69 -1.06
C VAL A 244 10.75 3.23 -1.09
N LEU A 245 10.21 3.72 0.04
CA LEU A 245 8.85 4.26 0.12
C LEU A 245 8.67 5.47 -0.80
N ALA A 246 9.64 6.39 -0.83
CA ALA A 246 9.61 7.54 -1.73
C ALA A 246 9.66 7.13 -3.21
N ARG A 247 10.45 6.12 -3.55
CA ARG A 247 10.54 5.55 -4.91
C ARG A 247 9.24 4.86 -5.33
N LEU A 248 8.63 4.07 -4.44
CA LEU A 248 7.34 3.43 -4.70
C LEU A 248 6.22 4.47 -4.89
N THR A 249 6.26 5.61 -4.20
CA THR A 249 5.34 6.72 -4.45
C THR A 249 5.49 7.25 -5.88
N ARG A 250 6.73 7.45 -6.36
CA ARG A 250 6.98 7.85 -7.75
C ARG A 250 6.55 6.77 -8.76
N ALA A 251 6.78 5.49 -8.43
CA ALA A 251 6.31 4.38 -9.27
C ALA A 251 4.79 4.39 -9.45
N GLY A 252 4.04 4.63 -8.37
CA GLY A 252 2.58 4.74 -8.44
C GLY A 252 2.13 5.90 -9.32
N GLN A 253 2.76 7.07 -9.21
CA GLN A 253 2.49 8.22 -10.06
C GLN A 253 2.82 7.93 -11.54
N TRP A 254 3.96 7.27 -11.79
CA TRP A 254 4.35 6.86 -13.13
C TRP A 254 3.34 5.88 -13.74
N ALA A 255 2.89 4.88 -13.00
CA ALA A 255 1.95 3.87 -13.49
C ALA A 255 0.58 4.47 -13.86
N LEU A 256 0.13 5.54 -13.20
CA LEU A 256 -1.10 6.26 -13.57
C LEU A 256 -1.02 6.89 -14.96
N SER A 257 0.17 7.32 -15.39
CA SER A 257 0.40 7.88 -16.73
C SER A 257 0.89 6.86 -17.76
N HIS A 258 1.34 5.66 -17.32
CA HIS A 258 1.87 4.59 -18.17
C HIS A 258 1.17 3.24 -17.88
N PRO A 259 -0.17 3.17 -17.92
CA PRO A 259 -0.89 1.97 -17.52
C PRO A 259 -0.61 0.76 -18.42
N ALA A 260 -0.33 0.98 -19.72
CA ALA A 260 -0.02 -0.10 -20.65
C ALA A 260 1.35 -0.73 -20.36
N ASP A 261 2.36 0.09 -20.08
CA ASP A 261 3.71 -0.40 -19.75
C ASP A 261 3.69 -1.17 -18.42
N TYR A 262 2.99 -0.64 -17.42
CA TYR A 262 2.79 -1.33 -16.15
C TYR A 262 2.07 -2.68 -16.35
N ALA A 263 0.98 -2.70 -17.13
CA ALA A 263 0.24 -3.92 -17.42
C ALA A 263 1.10 -4.98 -18.14
N SER A 264 1.97 -4.55 -19.06
CA SER A 264 2.89 -5.45 -19.78
C SER A 264 3.87 -6.15 -18.84
N VAL A 265 4.51 -5.40 -17.93
CA VAL A 265 5.43 -5.98 -16.93
C VAL A 265 4.66 -6.87 -15.95
N TYR A 266 3.47 -6.45 -15.51
CA TYR A 266 2.62 -7.25 -14.62
C TYR A 266 2.22 -8.58 -15.29
N ALA A 267 1.79 -8.56 -16.56
CA ALA A 267 1.46 -9.76 -17.33
C ALA A 267 2.66 -10.73 -17.40
N SER A 268 3.85 -10.20 -17.70
CA SER A 268 5.09 -10.99 -17.78
C SER A 268 5.42 -11.68 -16.44
N LEU A 269 5.36 -10.95 -15.33
CA LEU A 269 5.68 -11.49 -14.00
C LEU A 269 4.65 -12.50 -13.49
N THR A 270 3.37 -12.27 -13.78
CA THR A 270 2.26 -13.09 -13.28
C THR A 270 1.84 -14.20 -14.24
N ARG A 271 2.35 -14.17 -15.49
CA ARG A 271 1.96 -15.06 -16.59
C ARG A 271 0.46 -14.97 -16.93
N LEU A 272 -0.15 -13.84 -16.66
CA LEU A 272 -1.53 -13.57 -17.05
C LEU A 272 -1.61 -13.11 -18.51
N PRO A 273 -2.73 -13.35 -19.19
CA PRO A 273 -3.01 -12.75 -20.49
C PRO A 273 -2.92 -11.22 -20.40
N PRO A 274 -2.38 -10.53 -21.43
CA PRO A 274 -2.15 -9.06 -21.39
C PRO A 274 -3.42 -8.25 -21.09
N ASP A 275 -4.54 -8.66 -21.62
CA ASP A 275 -5.84 -8.03 -21.41
C ASP A 275 -6.36 -8.20 -19.98
N ALA A 276 -6.16 -9.38 -19.37
CA ALA A 276 -6.48 -9.62 -17.96
C ALA A 276 -5.59 -8.77 -17.05
N ALA A 277 -4.28 -8.70 -17.35
CA ALA A 277 -3.35 -7.86 -16.62
C ALA A 277 -3.75 -6.38 -16.70
N ALA A 278 -4.14 -5.87 -17.88
CA ALA A 278 -4.59 -4.50 -18.06
C ALA A 278 -5.83 -4.17 -17.22
N ASP A 279 -6.79 -5.09 -17.11
CA ASP A 279 -7.98 -4.91 -16.27
C ASP A 279 -7.63 -4.89 -14.78
N ILE A 280 -6.74 -5.75 -14.34
CA ILE A 280 -6.31 -5.86 -12.95
C ILE A 280 -5.55 -4.60 -12.50
N VAL A 281 -4.59 -4.14 -13.32
CA VAL A 281 -3.78 -2.97 -12.94
C VAL A 281 -4.58 -1.67 -12.88
N ARG A 282 -5.71 -1.57 -13.59
CA ARG A 282 -6.63 -0.42 -13.47
C ARG A 282 -7.28 -0.30 -12.09
N ARG A 283 -7.39 -1.41 -11.34
CA ARG A 283 -7.93 -1.46 -9.98
C ARG A 283 -6.85 -1.49 -8.91
N ALA A 284 -5.58 -1.58 -9.31
CA ALA A 284 -4.45 -1.71 -8.40
C ALA A 284 -4.31 -0.47 -7.48
N ALA A 285 -3.76 -0.70 -6.30
CA ALA A 285 -3.46 0.37 -5.35
C ALA A 285 -2.17 1.10 -5.76
N LEU A 286 -2.29 2.12 -6.60
CA LEU A 286 -1.18 2.86 -7.19
C LEU A 286 -0.83 4.12 -6.41
N ALA A 287 -1.82 4.90 -5.98
CA ALA A 287 -1.56 6.12 -5.22
C ALA A 287 -1.04 5.78 -3.82
N GLN A 288 0.23 6.10 -3.56
CA GLN A 288 0.87 5.88 -2.27
C GLN A 288 1.17 7.22 -1.59
N ARG A 289 0.99 7.27 -0.26
CA ARG A 289 1.27 8.42 0.58
C ARG A 289 1.66 7.99 2.00
N SER A 290 2.17 8.94 2.77
CA SER A 290 2.32 8.77 4.22
C SER A 290 0.95 8.51 4.87
N VAL A 291 0.97 7.79 5.99
CA VAL A 291 -0.26 7.49 6.74
C VAL A 291 -0.85 8.78 7.28
N SER A 292 -2.09 9.10 6.92
CA SER A 292 -2.80 10.27 7.40
C SER A 292 -3.75 9.94 8.57
N ARG A 293 -4.20 10.95 9.29
CA ARG A 293 -5.23 10.77 10.32
C ARG A 293 -6.51 10.15 9.73
N ALA A 294 -6.91 10.59 8.55
CA ALA A 294 -8.08 10.04 7.86
C ALA A 294 -7.92 8.54 7.54
N ASP A 295 -6.70 8.10 7.16
CA ASP A 295 -6.43 6.68 6.92
C ASP A 295 -6.55 5.86 8.22
N ILE A 296 -6.02 6.40 9.32
CA ILE A 296 -6.15 5.78 10.65
C ILE A 296 -7.62 5.65 11.02
N ASP A 297 -8.43 6.70 10.82
CA ASP A 297 -9.85 6.69 11.15
C ASP A 297 -10.65 5.70 10.26
N VAL A 298 -10.29 5.58 8.98
CA VAL A 298 -10.87 4.56 8.08
C VAL A 298 -10.52 3.16 8.57
N LEU A 299 -9.23 2.89 8.82
CA LEU A 299 -8.76 1.58 9.25
C LEU A 299 -9.31 1.22 10.64
N GLN A 300 -9.50 2.20 11.54
CA GLN A 300 -10.12 1.97 12.84
C GLN A 300 -11.59 1.51 12.70
N ARG A 301 -12.35 2.11 11.77
CA ARG A 301 -13.72 1.63 11.49
C ARG A 301 -13.74 0.20 10.98
N VAL A 302 -12.77 -0.19 10.14
CA VAL A 302 -12.62 -1.59 9.69
C VAL A 302 -12.31 -2.51 10.88
N ALA A 303 -11.39 -2.11 11.76
CA ALA A 303 -11.04 -2.86 12.97
C ALA A 303 -12.24 -3.06 13.90
N ASP A 304 -12.99 -1.99 14.16
CA ASP A 304 -14.16 -2.01 15.02
C ASP A 304 -15.26 -2.90 14.45
N ARG A 305 -15.49 -2.80 13.14
CA ARG A 305 -16.47 -3.66 12.45
C ARG A 305 -16.04 -5.12 12.44
N ALA A 306 -14.80 -5.41 12.12
CA ALA A 306 -14.29 -6.77 12.08
C ALA A 306 -14.31 -7.44 13.47
N ALA A 307 -14.10 -6.68 14.54
CA ALA A 307 -14.26 -7.18 15.90
C ALA A 307 -15.75 -7.45 16.24
N ALA A 308 -16.67 -6.56 15.84
CA ALA A 308 -18.10 -6.76 16.03
C ALA A 308 -18.65 -7.97 15.24
N ASP A 309 -18.11 -8.24 14.07
CA ASP A 309 -18.48 -9.39 13.22
C ASP A 309 -17.71 -10.68 13.64
N ALA A 310 -16.98 -10.67 14.76
CA ALA A 310 -16.15 -11.78 15.27
C ALA A 310 -15.14 -12.34 14.26
N ILE A 311 -14.73 -11.52 13.29
CA ILE A 311 -13.61 -11.83 12.37
C ILE A 311 -12.29 -11.66 13.14
N LEU A 312 -12.16 -10.56 13.86
CA LEU A 312 -11.05 -10.33 14.80
C LEU A 312 -11.47 -10.73 16.22
N PRO A 313 -10.60 -11.42 16.97
CA PRO A 313 -10.92 -11.84 18.34
C PRO A 313 -10.99 -10.68 19.34
N LYS A 314 -10.40 -9.54 19.02
CA LYS A 314 -10.44 -8.30 19.80
C LYS A 314 -10.19 -7.09 18.91
N ARG A 315 -10.54 -5.93 19.43
CA ARG A 315 -10.28 -4.62 18.77
C ARG A 315 -8.79 -4.34 18.68
N VAL A 316 -8.36 -3.73 17.56
CA VAL A 316 -7.01 -3.19 17.35
C VAL A 316 -7.06 -1.67 17.51
N ASP A 317 -6.14 -1.11 18.28
CA ASP A 317 -5.90 0.34 18.29
C ASP A 317 -4.95 0.70 17.14
N VAL A 318 -5.52 1.22 16.07
CA VAL A 318 -4.78 1.53 14.84
C VAL A 318 -3.76 2.65 15.05
N ALA A 319 -4.07 3.62 15.90
CA ALA A 319 -3.16 4.73 16.15
C ALA A 319 -1.84 4.28 16.78
N SER A 320 -1.87 3.21 17.58
CA SER A 320 -0.67 2.66 18.23
C SER A 320 0.30 1.95 17.28
N ILE A 321 -0.16 1.53 16.10
CA ILE A 321 0.66 0.82 15.11
C ILE A 321 0.99 1.66 13.88
N ALA A 322 0.47 2.88 13.77
CA ALA A 322 0.68 3.76 12.62
C ALA A 322 1.88 4.68 12.83
N ILE A 323 2.77 4.76 11.83
CA ILE A 323 3.89 5.71 11.78
C ILE A 323 3.66 6.67 10.61
N PRO A 324 3.23 7.92 10.87
CA PRO A 324 2.91 8.88 9.82
C PRO A 324 4.11 9.26 8.94
N ASN A 325 5.32 9.25 9.50
CA ASN A 325 6.53 9.63 8.76
C ASN A 325 7.75 8.81 9.21
N VAL A 326 8.20 7.92 8.35
CA VAL A 326 9.37 7.06 8.60
C VAL A 326 10.69 7.86 8.63
N SER A 327 10.76 9.00 7.94
CA SER A 327 11.96 9.84 7.89
C SER A 327 12.11 10.74 9.12
N ALA A 328 11.06 10.97 9.90
CA ALA A 328 11.03 11.93 11.01
C ALA A 328 11.28 11.28 12.39
N THR A 329 11.39 9.99 12.46
CA THR A 329 11.75 9.20 13.65
C THR A 329 13.17 8.65 13.46
#